data_ea941961d5cf1fd5d43ad1a5bbaf2ff4
#
_entry.id   ea941961d5cf1fd5d43ad1a5bbaf2ff4
#
_cell.length_a   1.000
_cell.length_b   1.000
_cell.length_c   1.000
_cell.angle_alpha   90.00
_cell.angle_beta   90.00
_cell.angle_gamma   90.00
#
_symmetry.space_group_name_H-M   'P 1'
#
loop_
_entity.id
_entity.type
_entity.pdbx_description
1 polymer ?
#
loop_
_entity_poly.entity_id
_entity_poly.type
_entity_poly.pdbx_seq_one_letter_code
_entity_poly.pdbx_strand_id
1 'polypeptide(L)'
;MNDRKQSRYFVRAGEVPAYHPARHTGTVNRRLIGDHVGARHVEVVLGVIEKGQGALPHSHPGIEQVCYMLEGRARAEVGGEACDLGPGDCCFFPADMPHVFTVLSEEPARVLVIYSPPYAENADKRRDVL
;
A
#
# COMPACT_ATOMS: atom_id res chain seq x y z
N MET A 1 10.16 -13.42 28.73
CA MET A 1 11.12 -12.92 27.75
C MET A 1 10.82 -13.52 26.38
N ASN A 2 10.97 -12.74 25.37
CA ASN A 2 10.81 -13.23 24.01
C ASN A 2 12.16 -13.64 23.45
N ASP A 3 12.41 -14.93 23.41
CA ASP A 3 13.64 -15.47 22.86
C ASP A 3 13.59 -15.70 21.37
N ARG A 4 12.47 -15.33 20.76
CA ARG A 4 12.32 -15.53 19.33
C ARG A 4 13.34 -14.69 18.60
N LYS A 5 14.17 -15.34 17.84
CA LYS A 5 15.07 -14.64 16.94
C LYS A 5 14.26 -14.02 15.84
N GLN A 6 14.72 -12.90 15.33
CA GLN A 6 14.10 -12.29 14.20
C GLN A 6 14.09 -13.26 13.03
N SER A 7 12.91 -13.60 12.57
CA SER A 7 12.77 -14.54 11.46
C SER A 7 12.86 -13.82 10.14
N ARG A 8 13.43 -14.48 9.15
CA ARG A 8 13.39 -14.01 7.76
C ARG A 8 12.10 -14.41 7.05
N TYR A 9 11.34 -15.34 7.63
CA TYR A 9 10.19 -15.92 6.94
C TYR A 9 8.85 -15.56 7.58
N PHE A 10 8.86 -15.19 8.84
CA PHE A 10 7.63 -14.93 9.60
C PHE A 10 7.69 -13.53 10.18
N VAL A 11 6.69 -12.71 9.87
CA VAL A 11 6.64 -11.31 10.30
C VAL A 11 5.30 -11.07 11.01
N ARG A 12 5.37 -10.41 12.16
CA ARG A 12 4.20 -9.98 12.90
C ARG A 12 4.05 -8.47 12.74
N ALA A 13 2.89 -8.03 12.27
CA ALA A 13 2.65 -6.63 11.97
C ALA A 13 2.98 -5.71 13.16
N GLY A 14 2.61 -6.14 14.38
CA GLY A 14 2.84 -5.34 15.58
C GLY A 14 4.30 -5.15 15.94
N GLU A 15 5.21 -5.92 15.35
CA GLU A 15 6.65 -5.84 15.61
C GLU A 15 7.40 -5.09 14.52
N VAL A 16 6.70 -4.66 13.47
CA VAL A 16 7.30 -3.94 12.35
C VAL A 16 7.16 -2.44 12.61
N PRO A 17 8.22 -1.64 12.43
CA PRO A 17 8.12 -0.19 12.58
C PRO A 17 7.09 0.39 11.63
N ALA A 18 6.28 1.32 12.13
CA ALA A 18 5.36 2.09 11.30
C ALA A 18 6.09 3.27 10.68
N TYR A 19 5.65 3.67 9.50
CA TYR A 19 6.20 4.87 8.85
C TYR A 19 5.08 5.60 8.11
N HIS A 20 5.33 6.88 7.82
CA HIS A 20 4.43 7.71 7.03
C HIS A 20 5.00 7.80 5.62
N PRO A 21 4.29 7.25 4.61
CA PRO A 21 4.82 7.30 3.25
C PRO A 21 4.87 8.74 2.73
N ALA A 22 5.90 9.00 1.92
CA ALA A 22 6.08 10.32 1.32
C ALA A 22 4.91 10.65 0.39
N ARG A 23 4.48 11.92 0.41
CA ARG A 23 3.40 12.44 -0.44
C ARG A 23 2.06 11.73 -0.24
N HIS A 24 1.90 11.07 0.89
CA HIS A 24 0.64 10.55 1.38
C HIS A 24 0.23 11.34 2.60
N THR A 25 -1.04 11.64 2.71
CA THR A 25 -1.59 12.28 3.91
C THR A 25 -2.42 11.25 4.67
N GLY A 26 -2.45 11.37 6.01
CA GLY A 26 -3.29 10.53 6.86
C GLY A 26 -3.05 9.04 6.69
N THR A 27 -1.84 8.63 6.34
CA THR A 27 -1.51 7.24 6.05
C THR A 27 -0.36 6.77 6.95
N VAL A 28 -0.54 5.60 7.54
CA VAL A 28 0.50 4.92 8.33
C VAL A 28 0.70 3.55 7.73
N ASN A 29 1.93 3.25 7.36
CA ASN A 29 2.27 1.97 6.73
C ASN A 29 3.20 1.14 7.60
N ARG A 30 3.12 -0.17 7.43
CA ARG A 30 4.07 -1.14 7.99
C ARG A 30 4.52 -2.06 6.86
N ARG A 31 5.82 -2.08 6.58
CA ARG A 31 6.35 -2.98 5.55
C ARG A 31 6.50 -4.36 6.16
N LEU A 32 5.64 -5.27 5.75
CA LEU A 32 5.64 -6.63 6.29
C LEU A 32 6.70 -7.48 5.60
N ILE A 33 6.69 -7.48 4.28
CA ILE A 33 7.63 -8.25 3.46
C ILE A 33 8.33 -7.29 2.51
N GLY A 34 9.64 -7.39 2.44
CA GLY A 34 10.44 -6.58 1.56
C GLY A 34 11.90 -7.03 1.66
N ASP A 35 12.83 -6.14 1.33
CA ASP A 35 14.25 -6.47 1.32
C ASP A 35 14.79 -6.82 2.71
N HIS A 36 14.18 -6.30 3.76
CA HIS A 36 14.60 -6.59 5.14
C HIS A 36 14.44 -8.06 5.52
N VAL A 37 13.65 -8.82 4.77
CA VAL A 37 13.54 -10.27 4.94
C VAL A 37 14.12 -11.04 3.75
N GLY A 38 14.76 -10.33 2.83
CA GLY A 38 15.40 -10.93 1.66
C GLY A 38 14.50 -11.09 0.44
N ALA A 39 13.30 -10.50 0.45
CA ALA A 39 12.42 -10.54 -0.70
C ALA A 39 12.98 -9.63 -1.80
N ARG A 40 13.00 -10.13 -3.04
CA ARG A 40 13.60 -9.42 -4.16
C ARG A 40 12.57 -8.99 -5.21
N HIS A 41 11.45 -9.68 -5.29
CA HIS A 41 10.47 -9.48 -6.36
C HIS A 41 9.12 -9.04 -5.86
N VAL A 42 8.94 -8.96 -4.55
CA VAL A 42 7.64 -8.61 -3.96
C VAL A 42 7.84 -7.79 -2.68
N GLU A 43 6.94 -6.84 -2.47
CA GLU A 43 6.85 -6.09 -1.23
C GLU A 43 5.39 -6.13 -0.77
N VAL A 44 5.17 -6.36 0.52
CA VAL A 44 3.83 -6.38 1.12
C VAL A 44 3.78 -5.35 2.22
N VAL A 45 2.81 -4.45 2.14
CA VAL A 45 2.64 -3.35 3.08
C VAL A 45 1.24 -3.38 3.65
N LEU A 46 1.13 -3.21 4.97
CA LEU A 46 -0.16 -2.99 5.62
C LEU A 46 -0.32 -1.49 5.83
N GLY A 47 -1.36 -0.93 5.24
CA GLY A 47 -1.64 0.50 5.32
C GLY A 47 -2.90 0.81 6.10
N VAL A 48 -2.86 1.89 6.88
CA VAL A 48 -4.02 2.45 7.57
C VAL A 48 -4.17 3.87 7.08
N ILE A 49 -5.32 4.20 6.47
CA ILE A 49 -5.52 5.47 5.78
C ILE A 49 -6.80 6.13 6.29
N GLU A 50 -6.71 7.37 6.73
CA GLU A 50 -7.85 8.11 7.24
C GLU A 50 -8.77 8.60 6.12
N LYS A 51 -10.00 8.94 6.49
CA LYS A 51 -11.02 9.43 5.55
C LYS A 51 -10.52 10.61 4.72
N GLY A 52 -10.80 10.56 3.42
CA GLY A 52 -10.45 11.63 2.50
C GLY A 52 -8.96 11.75 2.25
N GLN A 53 -8.16 10.87 2.84
CA GLN A 53 -6.71 10.95 2.74
C GLN A 53 -6.18 9.89 1.77
N GLY A 54 -4.92 10.01 1.47
CA GLY A 54 -4.22 9.13 0.56
C GLY A 54 -3.23 9.92 -0.27
N ALA A 55 -2.71 9.29 -1.31
CA ALA A 55 -1.77 9.93 -2.22
C ALA A 55 -2.52 10.72 -3.29
N LEU A 56 -1.87 11.76 -3.80
CA LEU A 56 -2.31 12.40 -5.03
C LEU A 56 -2.22 11.41 -6.18
N PRO A 57 -2.96 11.64 -7.28
CA PRO A 57 -2.86 10.75 -8.44
C PRO A 57 -1.41 10.55 -8.87
N HIS A 58 -1.01 9.30 -9.07
CA HIS A 58 0.37 8.97 -9.41
C HIS A 58 0.44 7.62 -10.11
N SER A 59 1.62 7.29 -10.60
CA SER A 59 1.91 5.98 -11.17
C SER A 59 3.25 5.48 -10.64
N HIS A 60 3.50 4.19 -10.79
CA HIS A 60 4.77 3.57 -10.44
C HIS A 60 5.39 2.97 -11.69
N PRO A 61 6.47 3.57 -12.22
CA PRO A 61 7.12 3.04 -13.41
C PRO A 61 7.61 1.60 -13.19
N GLY A 62 7.14 0.70 -14.04
CA GLY A 62 7.57 -0.70 -14.03
C GLY A 62 7.11 -1.53 -12.84
N ILE A 63 6.21 -1.00 -12.00
CA ILE A 63 5.76 -1.71 -10.79
C ILE A 63 4.26 -1.94 -10.87
N GLU A 64 3.86 -3.19 -10.73
CA GLU A 64 2.45 -3.54 -10.52
C GLU A 64 2.10 -3.40 -9.05
N GLN A 65 0.87 -2.98 -8.78
CA GLN A 65 0.39 -2.81 -7.42
C GLN A 65 -0.98 -3.46 -7.27
N VAL A 66 -1.16 -4.19 -6.17
CA VAL A 66 -2.44 -4.75 -5.77
C VAL A 66 -2.84 -4.13 -4.45
N CYS A 67 -4.11 -3.79 -4.30
CA CYS A 67 -4.64 -3.28 -3.05
C CYS A 67 -5.85 -4.13 -2.65
N TYR A 68 -5.77 -4.77 -1.49
CA TYR A 68 -6.84 -5.60 -0.95
C TYR A 68 -7.43 -4.92 0.29
N MET A 69 -8.76 -4.72 0.28
CA MET A 69 -9.46 -4.06 1.38
C MET A 69 -9.69 -5.03 2.54
N LEU A 70 -9.15 -4.68 3.70
CA LEU A 70 -9.39 -5.44 4.94
C LEU A 70 -10.53 -4.83 5.73
N GLU A 71 -10.55 -3.50 5.88
CA GLU A 71 -11.58 -2.77 6.63
C GLU A 71 -11.81 -1.42 5.97
N GLY A 72 -13.01 -0.87 6.15
CA GLY A 72 -13.35 0.44 5.65
C GLY A 72 -13.84 0.41 4.21
N ARG A 73 -13.99 1.60 3.62
CA ARG A 73 -14.44 1.78 2.25
C ARG A 73 -13.59 2.82 1.56
N ALA A 74 -13.32 2.61 0.30
CA ALA A 74 -12.50 3.52 -0.49
C ALA A 74 -13.01 3.57 -1.93
N ARG A 75 -12.60 4.60 -2.63
CA ARG A 75 -12.84 4.72 -4.08
C ARG A 75 -11.50 4.64 -4.78
N ALA A 76 -11.41 3.75 -5.75
CA ALA A 76 -10.23 3.63 -6.59
C ALA A 76 -10.56 4.10 -8.00
N GLU A 77 -9.60 4.77 -8.64
CA GLU A 77 -9.72 5.21 -10.03
C GLU A 77 -8.45 4.78 -10.76
N VAL A 78 -8.64 4.03 -11.84
CA VAL A 78 -7.53 3.51 -12.63
C VAL A 78 -8.03 3.19 -14.04
N GLY A 79 -7.24 3.57 -15.05
CA GLY A 79 -7.55 3.21 -16.43
C GLY A 79 -8.89 3.73 -16.95
N GLY A 80 -9.34 4.88 -16.47
CA GLY A 80 -10.62 5.46 -16.85
C GLY A 80 -11.81 4.85 -16.16
N GLU A 81 -11.60 3.92 -15.24
CA GLU A 81 -12.66 3.30 -14.44
C GLU A 81 -12.55 3.77 -13.00
N ALA A 82 -13.69 3.83 -12.33
CA ALA A 82 -13.77 4.16 -10.92
C ALA A 82 -14.71 3.19 -10.23
N CYS A 83 -14.33 2.77 -9.02
CA CYS A 83 -15.12 1.81 -8.27
C CYS A 83 -14.99 2.06 -6.78
N ASP A 84 -16.13 1.93 -6.07
CA ASP A 84 -16.12 1.96 -4.62
C ASP A 84 -15.87 0.54 -4.12
N LEU A 85 -14.94 0.42 -3.17
CA LEU A 85 -14.46 -0.86 -2.66
C LEU A 85 -14.75 -0.97 -1.17
N GLY A 86 -15.13 -2.16 -0.74
CA GLY A 86 -15.29 -2.49 0.67
C GLY A 86 -14.49 -3.74 1.04
N PRO A 87 -14.60 -4.20 2.30
CA PRO A 87 -13.83 -5.35 2.76
C PRO A 87 -14.02 -6.57 1.84
N GLY A 88 -12.91 -7.19 1.48
CA GLY A 88 -12.92 -8.33 0.56
C GLY A 88 -12.73 -7.97 -0.90
N ASP A 89 -12.84 -6.68 -1.25
CA ASP A 89 -12.62 -6.23 -2.62
C ASP A 89 -11.15 -5.98 -2.87
N CYS A 90 -10.74 -6.18 -4.11
CA CYS A 90 -9.36 -6.05 -4.52
C CYS A 90 -9.28 -5.22 -5.80
N CYS A 91 -8.26 -4.38 -5.92
CA CYS A 91 -8.03 -3.66 -7.16
C CYS A 91 -6.58 -3.85 -7.62
N PHE A 92 -6.39 -3.68 -8.92
CA PHE A 92 -5.10 -3.83 -9.58
C PHE A 92 -4.73 -2.53 -10.26
N PHE A 93 -3.52 -2.05 -9.98
CA PHE A 93 -2.96 -0.88 -10.64
C PHE A 93 -1.81 -1.35 -11.54
N PRO A 94 -2.03 -1.35 -12.87
CA PRO A 94 -0.97 -1.74 -13.80
C PRO A 94 0.26 -0.84 -13.69
N ALA A 95 1.40 -1.39 -14.05
CA ALA A 95 2.63 -0.60 -14.13
C ALA A 95 2.42 0.60 -15.06
N ASP A 96 2.99 1.73 -14.68
CA ASP A 96 2.98 2.97 -15.46
C ASP A 96 1.62 3.66 -15.59
N MET A 97 0.54 3.05 -15.10
CA MET A 97 -0.79 3.61 -15.23
C MET A 97 -1.13 4.49 -14.03
N PRO A 98 -1.54 5.75 -14.27
CA PRO A 98 -1.95 6.63 -13.19
C PRO A 98 -3.16 6.05 -12.44
N HIS A 99 -3.12 6.20 -11.11
CA HIS A 99 -4.18 5.74 -10.25
C HIS A 99 -4.34 6.65 -9.03
N VAL A 100 -5.49 6.59 -8.40
CA VAL A 100 -5.75 7.29 -7.15
C VAL A 100 -6.66 6.42 -6.28
N PHE A 101 -6.45 6.52 -4.98
CA PHE A 101 -7.20 5.73 -4.00
C PHE A 101 -7.57 6.69 -2.86
N THR A 102 -8.87 6.82 -2.59
CA THR A 102 -9.37 7.77 -1.58
C THR A 102 -10.29 7.05 -0.62
N VAL A 103 -10.06 7.21 0.67
CA VAL A 103 -10.88 6.58 1.70
C VAL A 103 -12.18 7.35 1.88
N LEU A 104 -13.29 6.62 1.90
CA LEU A 104 -14.64 7.17 2.01
C LEU A 104 -15.26 6.99 3.39
N SER A 105 -14.88 5.94 4.12
CA SER A 105 -15.48 5.63 5.42
C SER A 105 -15.03 6.61 6.50
N GLU A 106 -15.85 6.78 7.54
CA GLU A 106 -15.48 7.60 8.69
C GLU A 106 -14.31 6.97 9.45
N GLU A 107 -14.33 5.65 9.62
CA GLU A 107 -13.22 4.93 10.21
C GLU A 107 -12.09 4.79 9.18
N PRO A 108 -10.83 4.74 9.64
CA PRO A 108 -9.71 4.51 8.73
C PRO A 108 -9.88 3.21 7.95
N ALA A 109 -9.49 3.22 6.69
CA ALA A 109 -9.43 2.00 5.90
C ALA A 109 -8.15 1.25 6.25
N ARG A 110 -8.23 -0.08 6.31
CA ARG A 110 -7.07 -0.95 6.44
C ARG A 110 -6.95 -1.72 5.15
N VAL A 111 -5.76 -1.66 4.57
CA VAL A 111 -5.51 -2.23 3.24
C VAL A 111 -4.22 -3.01 3.26
N LEU A 112 -4.19 -4.08 2.47
CA LEU A 112 -2.97 -4.80 2.19
C LEU A 112 -2.53 -4.42 0.79
N VAL A 113 -1.32 -3.89 0.67
CA VAL A 113 -0.79 -3.41 -0.59
C VAL A 113 0.39 -4.30 -0.99
N ILE A 114 0.39 -4.75 -2.22
CA ILE A 114 1.44 -5.61 -2.76
C ILE A 114 2.05 -4.93 -3.97
N TYR A 115 3.37 -4.78 -3.97
CA TYR A 115 4.13 -4.24 -5.11
C TYR A 115 5.01 -5.31 -5.70
N SER A 116 5.08 -5.38 -7.02
CA SER A 116 6.00 -6.28 -7.71
C SER A 116 6.53 -5.58 -8.97
N PRO A 117 7.84 -5.31 -9.05
CA PRO A 117 8.85 -5.45 -8.01
C PRO A 117 8.65 -4.47 -6.85
N PRO A 118 9.44 -4.56 -5.78
CA PRO A 118 9.28 -3.67 -4.63
C PRO A 118 9.38 -2.20 -4.97
N TYR A 119 8.50 -1.41 -4.36
CA TYR A 119 8.56 0.05 -4.43
C TYR A 119 9.56 0.61 -3.41
N ALA A 120 9.56 0.06 -2.19
CA ALA A 120 10.47 0.37 -1.09
C ALA A 120 10.54 1.87 -0.77
N GLU A 121 9.43 2.61 -0.95
CA GLU A 121 9.37 4.07 -0.75
C GLU A 121 10.40 4.84 -1.56
N ASN A 122 10.83 4.31 -2.69
CA ASN A 122 11.78 4.97 -3.56
C ASN A 122 11.06 5.98 -4.46
N ALA A 123 11.29 7.26 -4.24
CA ALA A 123 10.61 8.33 -4.99
C ALA A 123 10.89 8.26 -6.49
N ASP A 124 12.01 7.68 -6.90
CA ASP A 124 12.32 7.51 -8.32
C ASP A 124 11.39 6.51 -9.00
N LYS A 125 10.68 5.68 -8.21
CA LYS A 125 9.73 4.69 -8.71
C LYS A 125 8.29 5.20 -8.63
N ARG A 126 8.11 6.51 -8.61
CA ARG A 126 6.80 7.13 -8.56
C ARG A 126 6.78 8.35 -9.45
N ARG A 127 5.68 8.53 -10.19
CA ARG A 127 5.43 9.74 -10.98
C ARG A 127 4.09 10.32 -10.59
N ASP A 128 4.10 11.57 -10.14
CA ASP A 128 2.86 12.27 -9.83
C ASP A 128 2.21 12.75 -11.12
N VAL A 129 0.88 12.72 -11.12
CA VAL A 129 0.08 13.22 -12.24
C VAL A 129 -0.42 14.60 -11.84
N LEU A 130 -0.15 15.57 -12.66
CA LEU A 130 -0.55 16.97 -12.43
C LEU A 130 -1.87 17.27 -13.10
#